data_61feed1ac8a78ba170f41f46e432ea11
#
_entry.id   61feed1ac8a78ba170f41f46e432ea11
#
_cell.length_a   1.000
_cell.length_b   1.000
_cell.length_c   1.000
_cell.angle_alpha   90.00
_cell.angle_beta   90.00
_cell.angle_gamma   90.00
#
_symmetry.space_group_name_H-M   'P 1'
#
loop_
_entity.id
_entity.type
_entity.pdbx_description
1 polymer ?
#
loop_
_entity_poly.entity_id
_entity_poly.type
_entity_poly.pdbx_seq_one_letter_code
_entity_poly.pdbx_strand_id
1 'polypeptide(L)'
;MTKRNSPEFMRNRRIVLENEPICHWCHKAPSTEADHLIESDRGGTDDLENLVGSCRKCNATRGNAYLNAKRTAQQHSRAEHLGLDKTPKKPKQNDNFFTKPKLMTPTPSAIISVDSHDSVQDHDEMVAMVGVGIEWPRLVTPTGAFGSYSALVGEWSERHLNRPLFPWQLAALSGALEHDEDGNFISSTALISTGRQNGKTTMLSALVGFCLMELPRIWGRPVRIMSTAHELALATEVFEDLREVFELLEESDLAKVTWAYGRHQVKMIDGSVYKVNSATGKKHGGTWDILIVDELWAISEATYFGALKPSQIAVPSPLAFLVSTAGDESSRAFLKLREQALGVIDSGIRSDLFMAEWSLPTGVSPDDQRYWGYANPSLGRTITMKGLESAAAAPDRSQYLRAHCNLWVAAANSWINPGEWAKRYTTNQTLDEGNCVLAVDSSVDDSKYVGIMCGLNSDGDIVASVAFTCETNRSMWQHIEELMEANPKLKLAITPTLDLHTPEPLIRRRSLWGYAEMIKYTGLVKSMINEGRLLHTGEEMLAEHVNRATLVRANGAVVLSSQKSPGPIECARCLVAAASLVSRPGQSGRAMMGSAR
;
A
#
# COMPACT_ATOMS: atom_id res chain seq x y z
N MET A 1 41.51 18.48 12.86
CA MET A 1 42.05 17.38 13.70
C MET A 1 41.90 17.80 15.16
N THR A 2 40.97 17.26 15.87
CA THR A 2 40.62 17.60 17.25
C THR A 2 41.68 17.10 18.22
N LYS A 3 42.21 17.97 19.05
CA LYS A 3 43.23 17.71 20.07
C LYS A 3 42.70 16.95 21.30
N ARG A 4 41.88 15.92 21.13
CA ARG A 4 41.31 15.14 22.23
C ARG A 4 42.37 14.35 23.05
N ASN A 5 43.66 14.44 22.70
CA ASN A 5 44.78 13.79 23.39
C ASN A 5 45.89 14.80 23.74
N SER A 6 45.53 16.05 24.06
CA SER A 6 46.58 16.98 24.58
C SER A 6 47.03 16.47 25.95
N PRO A 7 48.34 16.56 26.28
CA PRO A 7 48.86 16.20 27.63
C PRO A 7 48.16 16.97 28.75
N GLU A 8 47.69 18.17 28.48
CA GLU A 8 46.95 19.05 29.36
C GLU A 8 45.54 18.49 29.64
N PHE A 9 44.77 18.20 28.55
CA PHE A 9 43.46 17.58 28.69
C PHE A 9 43.51 16.26 29.48
N MET A 10 44.47 15.40 29.19
CA MET A 10 44.61 14.12 29.87
C MET A 10 44.93 14.27 31.37
N ARG A 11 45.69 15.29 31.75
CA ARG A 11 45.98 15.62 33.14
C ARG A 11 44.71 16.15 33.85
N ASN A 12 44.06 17.13 33.24
CA ASN A 12 42.89 17.79 33.81
C ASN A 12 41.67 16.87 33.88
N ARG A 13 41.51 15.97 32.89
CA ARG A 13 40.52 14.90 32.91
C ARG A 13 40.65 14.02 34.16
N ARG A 14 41.89 13.64 34.55
CA ARG A 14 42.11 12.82 35.75
C ARG A 14 41.68 13.55 37.01
N ILE A 15 42.01 14.81 37.14
CA ILE A 15 41.67 15.66 38.28
C ILE A 15 40.13 15.83 38.37
N VAL A 16 39.47 16.08 37.26
CA VAL A 16 38.01 16.24 37.21
C VAL A 16 37.29 14.97 37.61
N LEU A 17 37.72 13.81 37.13
CA LEU A 17 37.10 12.53 37.48
C LEU A 17 37.33 12.12 38.94
N GLU A 18 38.44 12.53 39.53
CA GLU A 18 38.73 12.33 40.96
C GLU A 18 37.87 13.27 41.85
N ASN A 19 37.66 14.51 41.44
CA ASN A 19 36.89 15.51 42.17
C ASN A 19 35.39 15.42 41.98
N GLU A 20 34.91 14.98 40.82
CA GLU A 20 33.50 14.79 40.48
C GLU A 20 33.19 13.34 40.15
N PRO A 21 33.12 12.43 41.16
CA PRO A 21 32.89 11.01 40.92
C PRO A 21 31.47 10.69 40.41
N ILE A 22 30.53 11.64 40.54
CA ILE A 22 29.15 11.53 40.06
C ILE A 22 28.93 12.54 38.93
N CYS A 23 28.30 12.08 37.86
CA CYS A 23 28.04 12.88 36.65
C CYS A 23 27.40 14.24 36.97
N HIS A 24 28.03 15.30 36.55
CA HIS A 24 27.59 16.69 36.71
C HIS A 24 26.18 16.93 36.12
N TRP A 25 25.83 16.26 35.02
CA TRP A 25 24.58 16.49 34.30
C TRP A 25 23.38 15.73 34.86
N CYS A 26 23.54 14.46 35.20
CA CYS A 26 22.40 13.64 35.68
C CYS A 26 22.39 13.41 37.20
N HIS A 27 23.48 13.71 37.89
CA HIS A 27 23.65 13.52 39.34
C HIS A 27 23.31 12.09 39.84
N LYS A 28 23.40 11.07 38.96
CA LYS A 28 23.00 9.68 39.26
C LYS A 28 24.04 8.64 38.90
N ALA A 29 24.69 8.80 37.77
CA ALA A 29 25.66 7.82 37.24
C ALA A 29 27.08 8.22 37.58
N PRO A 30 28.03 7.27 37.69
CA PRO A 30 29.45 7.59 37.87
C PRO A 30 29.99 8.40 36.70
N SER A 31 30.88 9.35 37.00
CA SER A 31 31.63 10.07 35.96
C SER A 31 32.69 9.16 35.36
N THR A 32 32.68 9.01 34.07
CA THR A 32 33.63 8.18 33.29
C THR A 32 34.42 8.99 32.26
N GLU A 33 33.94 10.19 31.94
CA GLU A 33 34.47 11.09 30.93
C GLU A 33 34.53 12.53 31.46
N ALA A 34 35.47 13.35 30.96
CA ALA A 34 35.42 14.79 31.17
C ALA A 34 34.71 15.45 30.00
N ASP A 35 33.75 16.31 30.28
CA ASP A 35 32.94 17.05 29.31
C ASP A 35 33.25 18.55 29.41
N HIS A 36 33.24 19.26 28.29
CA HIS A 36 33.45 20.70 28.27
C HIS A 36 32.17 21.46 28.59
N LEU A 37 32.22 22.44 29.45
CA LEU A 37 31.10 23.37 29.69
C LEU A 37 30.88 24.26 28.45
N ILE A 38 31.96 24.77 27.89
CA ILE A 38 32.00 25.52 26.63
C ILE A 38 32.79 24.68 25.62
N GLU A 39 32.15 24.35 24.51
CA GLU A 39 32.78 23.53 23.45
C GLU A 39 34.04 24.19 22.85
N SER A 40 35.04 23.40 22.51
CA SER A 40 36.34 23.88 22.04
C SER A 40 36.25 24.73 20.77
N ASP A 41 35.29 24.49 19.90
CA ASP A 41 35.06 25.32 18.70
C ASP A 41 34.27 26.61 18.96
N ARG A 42 33.82 26.82 20.21
CA ARG A 42 33.30 28.10 20.72
C ARG A 42 34.28 28.85 21.61
N GLY A 43 35.54 28.41 21.60
CA GLY A 43 36.59 29.03 22.38
C GLY A 43 36.78 28.44 23.79
N GLY A 44 36.14 27.30 24.08
CA GLY A 44 36.36 26.58 25.31
C GLY A 44 37.76 25.99 25.39
N THR A 45 38.38 26.07 26.58
CA THR A 45 39.72 25.60 26.86
C THR A 45 39.69 24.21 27.55
N ASP A 46 40.84 23.54 27.57
CA ASP A 46 41.03 22.29 28.31
C ASP A 46 41.30 22.49 29.83
N ASP A 47 41.12 23.73 30.35
CA ASP A 47 41.32 24.09 31.75
C ASP A 47 40.30 23.46 32.69
N LEU A 48 40.66 23.26 33.95
CA LEU A 48 39.82 22.67 34.97
C LEU A 48 38.50 23.41 35.17
N GLU A 49 38.49 24.72 34.96
CA GLU A 49 37.27 25.58 35.08
C GLU A 49 36.24 25.31 33.96
N ASN A 50 36.67 24.75 32.84
CA ASN A 50 35.81 24.44 31.71
C ASN A 50 35.52 22.94 31.53
N LEU A 51 36.02 22.08 32.46
CA LEU A 51 35.82 20.64 32.43
C LEU A 51 35.00 20.16 33.62
N VAL A 52 34.05 19.30 33.38
CA VAL A 52 33.21 18.64 34.42
C VAL A 52 33.16 17.13 34.22
N GLY A 53 32.96 16.42 35.34
CA GLY A 53 32.77 14.97 35.32
C GLY A 53 31.45 14.58 34.68
N SER A 54 31.46 13.73 33.68
CA SER A 54 30.26 13.31 32.94
C SER A 54 30.21 11.79 32.80
N CYS A 55 29.02 11.21 32.88
CA CYS A 55 28.81 9.85 32.41
C CYS A 55 28.74 9.83 30.87
N ARG A 56 29.13 8.73 30.26
CA ARG A 56 29.17 8.54 28.81
C ARG A 56 27.86 8.89 28.14
N LYS A 57 26.71 8.56 28.76
CA LYS A 57 25.38 8.88 28.23
C LYS A 57 25.12 10.38 28.15
N CYS A 58 25.41 11.12 29.21
CA CYS A 58 25.17 12.57 29.23
C CYS A 58 26.13 13.32 28.29
N ASN A 59 27.40 12.93 28.25
CA ASN A 59 28.39 13.50 27.35
C ASN A 59 27.98 13.30 25.87
N ALA A 60 27.61 12.09 25.49
CA ALA A 60 27.14 11.79 24.14
C ALA A 60 25.85 12.59 23.77
N THR A 61 24.87 12.67 24.68
CA THR A 61 23.62 13.41 24.45
C THR A 61 23.89 14.90 24.22
N ARG A 62 24.76 15.51 25.00
CA ARG A 62 25.13 16.92 24.87
C ARG A 62 25.89 17.20 23.59
N GLY A 63 26.88 16.34 23.27
CA GLY A 63 27.63 16.46 22.01
C GLY A 63 26.74 16.38 20.78
N ASN A 64 25.75 15.48 20.77
CA ASN A 64 24.78 15.36 19.68
C ASN A 64 23.85 16.59 19.58
N ALA A 65 23.33 17.08 20.72
CA ALA A 65 22.51 18.29 20.75
C ALA A 65 23.28 19.51 20.21
N TYR A 66 24.57 19.63 20.58
CA TYR A 66 25.45 20.69 20.07
C TYR A 66 25.68 20.59 18.56
N LEU A 67 26.00 19.42 18.04
CA LEU A 67 26.22 19.19 16.61
C LEU A 67 24.95 19.47 15.78
N ASN A 68 23.80 19.11 16.29
CA ASN A 68 22.52 19.38 15.63
C ASN A 68 22.22 20.89 15.61
N ALA A 69 22.43 21.61 16.72
CA ALA A 69 22.28 23.07 16.76
C ALA A 69 23.24 23.77 15.78
N LYS A 70 24.46 23.28 15.64
CA LYS A 70 25.45 23.81 14.68
C LYS A 70 25.05 23.58 13.23
N ARG A 71 24.54 22.38 12.90
CA ARG A 71 24.00 22.05 11.56
C ARG A 71 22.80 22.93 11.21
N THR A 72 21.87 23.15 12.15
CA THR A 72 20.72 24.03 11.96
C THR A 72 21.15 25.46 11.70
N ALA A 73 22.13 25.98 12.46
CA ALA A 73 22.68 27.34 12.27
C ALA A 73 23.37 27.48 10.90
N GLN A 74 24.09 26.46 10.44
CA GLN A 74 24.71 26.45 9.10
C GLN A 74 23.67 26.38 7.98
N GLN A 75 22.56 25.68 8.17
CA GLN A 75 21.45 25.62 7.21
C GLN A 75 20.71 26.95 7.13
N HIS A 76 20.50 27.67 8.24
CA HIS A 76 19.92 29.02 8.26
C HIS A 76 20.82 30.02 7.53
N SER A 77 22.13 30.02 7.80
CA SER A 77 23.07 30.88 7.11
C SER A 77 23.12 30.64 5.59
N ARG A 78 22.93 29.39 5.16
CA ARG A 78 22.88 29.02 3.74
C ARG A 78 21.54 29.41 3.09
N ALA A 79 20.44 29.38 3.85
CA ALA A 79 19.11 29.81 3.41
C ALA A 79 19.04 31.35 3.26
N GLU A 80 19.66 32.11 4.18
CA GLU A 80 19.78 33.56 4.08
C GLU A 80 20.61 33.97 2.85
N HIS A 81 21.69 33.25 2.53
CA HIS A 81 22.49 33.50 1.31
C HIS A 81 21.72 33.20 0.00
N LEU A 82 20.66 32.43 0.06
CA LEU A 82 19.80 32.05 -1.07
C LEU A 82 18.48 32.83 -1.14
N GLY A 83 18.27 33.84 -0.27
CA GLY A 83 17.10 34.73 -0.31
C GLY A 83 15.77 34.07 0.03
N LEU A 84 15.77 32.99 0.81
CA LEU A 84 14.56 32.26 1.24
C LEU A 84 14.22 32.64 2.69
N ASP A 85 13.56 33.79 2.88
CA ASP A 85 13.15 34.27 4.19
C ASP A 85 11.78 33.68 4.59
N LYS A 86 11.73 32.82 5.62
CA LYS A 86 10.56 32.56 6.48
C LYS A 86 11.02 32.24 7.89
N THR A 87 10.87 33.21 8.77
CA THR A 87 11.15 33.09 10.19
C THR A 87 10.26 32.04 10.88
N PRO A 88 10.80 31.02 11.55
CA PRO A 88 10.02 30.11 12.39
C PRO A 88 9.77 30.69 13.77
N LYS A 89 8.55 30.48 14.30
CA LYS A 89 8.17 30.82 15.66
C LYS A 89 9.01 30.01 16.66
N LYS A 90 9.53 30.69 17.70
CA LYS A 90 10.30 30.09 18.80
C LYS A 90 9.58 28.90 19.43
N PRO A 91 10.25 27.75 19.67
CA PRO A 91 9.71 26.68 20.46
C PRO A 91 9.67 27.09 21.95
N LYS A 92 8.58 26.76 22.63
CA LYS A 92 8.46 26.91 24.08
C LYS A 92 9.38 25.88 24.76
N GLN A 93 10.24 26.36 25.67
CA GLN A 93 10.97 25.52 26.60
C GLN A 93 9.98 24.70 27.44
N ASN A 94 10.08 23.38 27.39
CA ASN A 94 9.50 22.49 28.39
C ASN A 94 10.63 21.67 28.99
N ASP A 95 11.06 22.10 30.18
CA ASP A 95 11.86 21.32 31.10
C ASP A 95 10.97 20.23 31.69
N ASN A 96 11.10 19.00 31.23
CA ASN A 96 10.83 17.79 32.03
C ASN A 96 11.10 16.53 31.19
N PHE A 97 12.37 16.16 31.13
CA PHE A 97 12.81 14.85 30.69
C PHE A 97 13.00 13.95 31.91
N PHE A 98 12.28 12.84 31.97
CA PHE A 98 12.26 11.74 32.92
C PHE A 98 11.05 11.68 33.85
N THR A 99 9.89 11.42 33.29
CA THR A 99 8.86 10.62 33.96
C THR A 99 8.44 9.50 33.01
N LYS A 100 8.26 8.28 33.56
CA LYS A 100 7.73 7.12 32.83
C LYS A 100 6.53 7.56 32.01
N PRO A 101 6.39 7.16 30.73
CA PRO A 101 5.16 7.47 29.99
C PRO A 101 3.99 6.79 30.72
N LYS A 102 3.10 7.58 31.32
CA LYS A 102 1.74 7.15 31.58
C LYS A 102 1.13 6.89 30.21
N LEU A 103 0.62 5.69 30.00
CA LEU A 103 -0.29 5.43 28.90
C LEU A 103 -1.36 6.51 28.93
N MET A 104 -1.29 7.47 28.04
CA MET A 104 -2.40 8.36 27.77
C MET A 104 -3.40 7.56 26.96
N THR A 105 -4.53 7.27 27.58
CA THR A 105 -5.73 6.89 26.84
C THR A 105 -5.98 7.99 25.80
N PRO A 106 -6.03 7.66 24.50
CA PRO A 106 -6.38 8.65 23.50
C PRO A 106 -7.81 9.08 23.77
N THR A 107 -8.00 10.40 23.93
CA THR A 107 -9.33 11.00 23.77
C THR A 107 -9.82 10.56 22.38
N PRO A 108 -11.07 10.13 22.21
CA PRO A 108 -11.59 9.78 20.91
C PRO A 108 -11.57 11.01 20.03
N SER A 109 -10.55 11.18 19.24
CA SER A 109 -10.59 12.05 18.06
C SER A 109 -11.67 11.49 17.17
N ALA A 110 -12.61 12.32 16.79
CA ALA A 110 -13.75 11.97 15.99
C ALA A 110 -13.38 10.97 14.89
N ILE A 111 -13.83 9.74 15.07
CA ILE A 111 -13.89 8.76 14.00
C ILE A 111 -14.92 9.34 13.04
N ILE A 112 -14.44 9.96 11.97
CA ILE A 112 -15.27 10.17 10.80
C ILE A 112 -15.42 8.76 10.24
N SER A 113 -16.51 8.08 10.60
CA SER A 113 -16.99 6.94 9.85
C SER A 113 -17.34 7.49 8.46
N VAL A 114 -16.45 7.31 7.53
CA VAL A 114 -16.79 7.44 6.13
C VAL A 114 -17.67 6.23 5.84
N ASP A 115 -18.96 6.43 5.81
CA ASP A 115 -19.89 5.47 5.27
C ASP A 115 -19.44 5.16 3.84
N SER A 116 -19.15 3.89 3.59
CA SER A 116 -18.63 3.37 2.32
C SER A 116 -19.64 3.48 1.14
N HIS A 117 -20.61 4.37 1.26
CA HIS A 117 -21.68 4.60 0.27
C HIS A 117 -21.81 6.05 -0.20
N ASP A 118 -20.88 6.94 0.16
CA ASP A 118 -20.90 8.26 -0.44
C ASP A 118 -20.28 8.21 -1.84
N SER A 119 -21.23 8.32 -2.76
CA SER A 119 -21.15 8.31 -4.21
C SER A 119 -20.09 9.26 -4.78
N VAL A 120 -19.65 8.94 -5.99
CA VAL A 120 -18.78 9.69 -6.91
C VAL A 120 -19.04 11.23 -6.94
N GLN A 121 -20.15 11.72 -6.43
CA GLN A 121 -20.49 13.16 -6.39
C GLN A 121 -19.74 13.93 -5.30
N ASP A 122 -19.35 13.33 -4.15
CA ASP A 122 -18.54 14.02 -3.14
C ASP A 122 -17.05 14.08 -3.49
N HIS A 123 -16.59 13.26 -4.44
CA HIS A 123 -15.22 13.34 -4.94
C HIS A 123 -14.97 14.58 -5.82
N ASP A 124 -15.99 15.17 -6.43
CA ASP A 124 -15.83 16.36 -7.27
C ASP A 124 -15.49 17.63 -6.48
N GLU A 125 -15.87 17.76 -5.21
CA GLU A 125 -15.47 18.89 -4.37
C GLU A 125 -14.01 18.80 -3.87
N MET A 126 -13.44 17.60 -3.73
CA MET A 126 -12.02 17.42 -3.36
C MET A 126 -11.03 17.61 -4.52
N VAL A 127 -11.51 17.67 -5.76
CA VAL A 127 -10.71 17.80 -7.01
C VAL A 127 -10.08 19.18 -7.21
N ALA A 128 -10.36 20.15 -6.37
CA ALA A 128 -10.13 21.57 -6.67
C ALA A 128 -8.69 22.07 -6.61
N MET A 129 -7.68 21.27 -6.27
CA MET A 129 -6.30 21.75 -6.17
C MET A 129 -5.37 21.08 -7.19
N VAL A 130 -5.35 21.61 -8.41
CA VAL A 130 -4.31 21.24 -9.40
C VAL A 130 -2.92 21.47 -8.80
N GLY A 131 -2.06 20.45 -8.87
CA GLY A 131 -0.68 20.56 -8.41
C GLY A 131 -0.44 20.18 -6.94
N VAL A 132 -1.44 19.63 -6.23
CA VAL A 132 -1.30 19.12 -4.87
C VAL A 132 -1.61 17.63 -4.83
N GLY A 133 -0.79 16.88 -4.10
CA GLY A 133 -0.99 15.44 -3.88
C GLY A 133 -2.14 15.17 -2.90
N ILE A 134 -2.89 14.11 -3.14
CA ILE A 134 -3.98 13.68 -2.28
C ILE A 134 -3.41 12.79 -1.17
N GLU A 135 -3.64 13.18 0.08
CA GLU A 135 -3.05 12.54 1.26
C GLU A 135 -3.68 11.17 1.57
N TRP A 136 -4.97 10.97 1.26
CA TRP A 136 -5.69 9.73 1.49
C TRP A 136 -5.64 8.80 0.27
N PRO A 137 -5.53 7.47 0.47
CA PRO A 137 -5.53 6.53 -0.63
C PRO A 137 -6.89 6.48 -1.34
N ARG A 138 -6.90 6.27 -2.65
CA ARG A 138 -8.13 6.06 -3.42
C ARG A 138 -8.80 4.74 -3.04
N LEU A 139 -8.01 3.69 -2.89
CA LEU A 139 -8.48 2.38 -2.47
C LEU A 139 -7.87 2.03 -1.12
N VAL A 140 -8.69 1.69 -0.15
CA VAL A 140 -8.25 1.28 1.17
C VAL A 140 -9.17 0.19 1.71
N THR A 141 -8.58 -0.88 2.25
CA THR A 141 -9.35 -1.91 2.96
C THR A 141 -9.87 -1.39 4.29
N PRO A 142 -10.99 -1.92 4.83
CA PRO A 142 -11.53 -1.47 6.10
C PRO A 142 -10.52 -1.54 7.24
N THR A 143 -10.50 -0.50 8.07
CA THR A 143 -9.67 -0.34 9.26
C THR A 143 -10.56 -0.22 10.51
N GLY A 144 -9.98 -0.12 11.71
CA GLY A 144 -10.73 0.09 12.95
C GLY A 144 -10.25 -0.82 14.07
N ALA A 145 -8.96 -0.71 14.46
CA ALA A 145 -8.38 -1.44 15.57
C ALA A 145 -8.32 -0.60 16.86
N PHE A 146 -7.77 -1.20 17.92
CA PHE A 146 -7.52 -0.55 19.21
C PHE A 146 -6.58 0.65 19.08
N GLY A 147 -5.52 0.52 18.27
CA GLY A 147 -4.54 1.57 18.03
C GLY A 147 -3.68 1.33 16.81
N SER A 148 -2.76 2.24 16.53
CA SER A 148 -1.76 2.12 15.46
C SER A 148 -0.41 2.69 15.89
N TYR A 149 0.67 2.07 15.45
CA TYR A 149 2.03 2.55 15.70
C TYR A 149 2.46 3.70 14.77
N SER A 150 1.61 4.17 13.86
CA SER A 150 1.99 5.18 12.84
C SER A 150 2.55 6.47 13.45
N ALA A 151 1.94 6.98 14.52
CA ALA A 151 2.40 8.19 15.20
C ALA A 151 3.81 8.00 15.78
N LEU A 152 4.07 6.84 16.40
CA LEU A 152 5.39 6.51 16.95
C LEU A 152 6.46 6.37 15.87
N VAL A 153 6.11 5.83 14.69
CA VAL A 153 7.01 5.79 13.52
C VAL A 153 7.32 7.21 13.02
N GLY A 154 6.30 8.09 12.97
CA GLY A 154 6.48 9.49 12.60
C GLY A 154 7.39 10.24 13.56
N GLU A 155 7.17 10.11 14.86
CA GLU A 155 8.04 10.69 15.91
C GLU A 155 9.47 10.11 15.85
N TRP A 156 9.61 8.81 15.58
CA TRP A 156 10.91 8.18 15.40
C TRP A 156 11.67 8.78 14.21
N SER A 157 10.99 8.95 13.07
CA SER A 157 11.55 9.54 11.85
C SER A 157 12.02 10.99 12.09
N GLU A 158 11.19 11.81 12.72
CA GLU A 158 11.55 13.18 13.06
C GLU A 158 12.75 13.24 14.01
N ARG A 159 12.77 12.39 15.04
CA ARG A 159 13.82 12.37 16.06
C ARG A 159 15.16 11.85 15.57
N HIS A 160 15.17 10.78 14.77
CA HIS A 160 16.39 10.06 14.40
C HIS A 160 16.89 10.36 13.00
N LEU A 161 15.98 10.66 12.06
CA LEU A 161 16.33 11.00 10.68
C LEU A 161 16.25 12.51 10.42
N ASN A 162 15.67 13.30 11.34
CA ASN A 162 15.33 14.70 11.12
C ASN A 162 14.51 14.91 9.83
N ARG A 163 13.61 13.96 9.54
CA ARG A 163 12.73 13.92 8.37
C ARG A 163 11.30 13.61 8.82
N PRO A 164 10.43 14.62 8.99
CA PRO A 164 9.02 14.37 9.25
C PRO A 164 8.41 13.61 8.07
N LEU A 165 7.62 12.59 8.37
CA LEU A 165 6.88 11.84 7.36
C LEU A 165 5.78 12.72 6.75
N PHE A 166 5.54 12.54 5.46
CA PHE A 166 4.42 13.21 4.79
C PHE A 166 3.08 12.63 5.26
N PRO A 167 1.98 13.43 5.20
CA PRO A 167 0.67 12.97 5.64
C PRO A 167 0.22 11.65 4.99
N TRP A 168 0.46 11.46 3.70
CA TRP A 168 0.14 10.22 3.01
C TRP A 168 0.92 9.00 3.54
N GLN A 169 2.18 9.19 3.97
CA GLN A 169 2.99 8.12 4.57
C GLN A 169 2.43 7.73 5.93
N LEU A 170 2.01 8.72 6.73
CA LEU A 170 1.34 8.49 8.00
C LEU A 170 -0.03 7.82 7.80
N ALA A 171 -0.79 8.21 6.78
CA ALA A 171 -2.04 7.56 6.41
C ALA A 171 -1.85 6.10 6.01
N ALA A 172 -0.81 5.79 5.19
CA ALA A 172 -0.44 4.41 4.86
C ALA A 172 -0.08 3.60 6.09
N LEU A 173 0.76 4.15 6.97
CA LEU A 173 1.20 3.49 8.19
C LEU A 173 0.06 3.34 9.20
N SER A 174 -0.93 4.25 9.23
CA SER A 174 -2.02 4.20 10.20
C SER A 174 -2.82 2.91 10.11
N GLY A 175 -3.20 2.47 8.92
CA GLY A 175 -3.91 1.21 8.73
C GLY A 175 -2.97 -0.02 8.71
N ALA A 176 -1.76 0.13 8.13
CA ALA A 176 -0.80 -0.97 8.04
C ALA A 176 -0.27 -1.45 9.40
N LEU A 177 -0.18 -0.55 10.39
CA LEU A 177 0.39 -0.80 11.71
C LEU A 177 -0.67 -0.81 12.81
N GLU A 178 -1.93 -1.05 12.45
CA GLU A 178 -2.98 -1.27 13.43
C GLU A 178 -2.66 -2.46 14.32
N HIS A 179 -2.94 -2.33 15.62
CA HIS A 179 -2.65 -3.34 16.62
C HIS A 179 -3.83 -3.56 17.57
N ASP A 180 -3.87 -4.74 18.19
CA ASP A 180 -4.78 -5.11 19.25
C ASP A 180 -4.35 -4.51 20.61
N GLU A 181 -5.07 -4.85 21.68
CA GLU A 181 -4.78 -4.41 23.06
C GLU A 181 -3.43 -4.93 23.57
N ASP A 182 -2.96 -6.07 23.07
CA ASP A 182 -1.67 -6.68 23.41
C ASP A 182 -0.51 -6.13 22.57
N GLY A 183 -0.78 -5.22 21.62
CA GLY A 183 0.21 -4.63 20.73
C GLY A 183 0.59 -5.52 19.53
N ASN A 184 -0.18 -6.56 19.23
CA ASN A 184 0.05 -7.39 18.05
C ASN A 184 -0.58 -6.76 16.80
N PHE A 185 0.07 -6.87 15.65
CA PHE A 185 -0.50 -6.39 14.40
C PHE A 185 -1.80 -7.12 14.06
N ILE A 186 -2.78 -6.37 13.61
CA ILE A 186 -4.05 -6.91 13.14
C ILE A 186 -3.89 -7.51 11.75
N SER A 187 -3.18 -6.80 10.86
CA SER A 187 -2.93 -7.28 9.50
C SER A 187 -1.57 -7.94 9.41
N SER A 188 -1.52 -9.20 9.00
CA SER A 188 -0.27 -9.91 8.76
C SER A 188 0.41 -9.52 7.44
N THR A 189 -0.32 -8.82 6.57
CA THR A 189 0.16 -8.31 5.29
C THR A 189 -0.37 -6.91 5.06
N ALA A 190 0.53 -5.96 4.77
CA ALA A 190 0.21 -4.59 4.39
C ALA A 190 0.76 -4.31 2.99
N LEU A 191 -0.10 -3.91 2.06
CA LEU A 191 0.22 -3.62 0.66
C LEU A 191 0.02 -2.13 0.38
N ILE A 192 1.12 -1.42 0.10
CA ILE A 192 1.11 0.01 -0.19
C ILE A 192 1.49 0.23 -1.66
N SER A 193 0.59 0.83 -2.43
CA SER A 193 0.81 1.10 -3.85
C SER A 193 0.68 2.60 -4.17
N THR A 194 1.69 3.17 -4.82
CA THR A 194 1.70 4.58 -5.24
C THR A 194 2.68 4.78 -6.39
N GLY A 195 2.55 5.86 -7.14
CA GLY A 195 3.48 6.23 -8.20
C GLY A 195 4.94 6.26 -7.74
N ARG A 196 5.87 6.29 -8.69
CA ARG A 196 7.31 6.40 -8.41
C ARG A 196 7.64 7.76 -7.78
N GLN A 197 8.77 7.81 -7.03
CA GLN A 197 9.33 9.04 -6.44
C GLN A 197 8.45 9.73 -5.40
N ASN A 198 7.45 9.04 -4.85
CA ASN A 198 6.62 9.59 -3.78
C ASN A 198 7.27 9.53 -2.38
N GLY A 199 8.47 8.96 -2.22
CA GLY A 199 9.16 8.88 -0.91
C GLY A 199 8.91 7.57 -0.16
N LYS A 200 8.64 6.46 -0.87
CA LYS A 200 8.49 5.12 -0.28
C LYS A 200 9.69 4.72 0.58
N THR A 201 10.91 4.95 0.10
CA THR A 201 12.16 4.61 0.81
C THR A 201 12.23 5.29 2.18
N THR A 202 11.91 6.58 2.29
CA THR A 202 11.91 7.31 3.58
C THR A 202 10.92 6.70 4.58
N MET A 203 9.74 6.32 4.11
CA MET A 203 8.74 5.62 4.94
C MET A 203 9.27 4.26 5.42
N LEU A 204 9.92 3.49 4.54
CA LEU A 204 10.52 2.21 4.90
C LEU A 204 11.68 2.36 5.89
N SER A 205 12.53 3.37 5.72
CA SER A 205 13.63 3.67 6.65
C SER A 205 13.11 4.01 8.05
N ALA A 206 12.06 4.84 8.13
CA ALA A 206 11.42 5.16 9.40
C ALA A 206 10.80 3.92 10.07
N LEU A 207 10.10 3.08 9.30
CA LEU A 207 9.50 1.85 9.78
C LEU A 207 10.55 0.84 10.28
N VAL A 208 11.60 0.59 9.51
CA VAL A 208 12.70 -0.32 9.89
C VAL A 208 13.39 0.17 11.15
N GLY A 209 13.70 1.46 11.23
CA GLY A 209 14.34 2.05 12.39
C GLY A 209 13.49 1.95 13.66
N PHE A 210 12.20 2.28 13.57
CA PHE A 210 11.24 2.09 14.66
C PHE A 210 11.14 0.62 15.08
N CYS A 211 10.95 -0.29 14.13
CA CYS A 211 10.84 -1.73 14.43
C CYS A 211 12.11 -2.31 15.06
N LEU A 212 13.29 -1.79 14.71
CA LEU A 212 14.55 -2.26 15.26
C LEU A 212 14.83 -1.71 16.68
N MET A 213 14.42 -0.47 16.96
CA MET A 213 14.83 0.23 18.18
C MET A 213 13.73 0.33 19.24
N GLU A 214 12.46 0.47 18.84
CA GLU A 214 11.35 0.70 19.77
C GLU A 214 10.43 -0.51 19.92
N LEU A 215 10.15 -1.25 18.85
CA LEU A 215 9.24 -2.39 18.89
C LEU A 215 9.70 -3.51 19.85
N PRO A 216 11.02 -3.81 20.01
CA PRO A 216 11.49 -4.76 21.00
C PRO A 216 11.14 -4.38 22.44
N ARG A 217 11.08 -3.06 22.73
CA ARG A 217 10.71 -2.54 24.05
C ARG A 217 9.21 -2.69 24.31
N ILE A 218 8.39 -2.50 23.28
CA ILE A 218 6.94 -2.66 23.33
C ILE A 218 6.59 -4.12 23.53
N TRP A 219 7.18 -5.02 22.75
CA TRP A 219 6.89 -6.45 22.79
C TRP A 219 7.65 -7.23 23.89
N GLY A 220 8.63 -6.61 24.56
CA GLY A 220 9.45 -7.26 25.58
C GLY A 220 10.32 -8.42 25.06
N ARG A 221 10.58 -8.48 23.74
CA ARG A 221 11.37 -9.50 23.07
C ARG A 221 12.14 -8.97 21.86
N PRO A 222 13.23 -9.62 21.45
CA PRO A 222 13.94 -9.26 20.23
C PRO A 222 13.06 -9.34 18.99
N VAL A 223 13.31 -8.45 18.00
CA VAL A 223 12.59 -8.37 16.74
C VAL A 223 13.54 -8.70 15.58
N ARG A 224 13.09 -9.50 14.64
CA ARG A 224 13.86 -9.91 13.47
C ARG A 224 13.23 -9.31 12.22
N ILE A 225 13.99 -8.45 11.53
CA ILE A 225 13.55 -7.69 10.38
C ILE A 225 14.35 -8.12 9.15
N MET A 226 13.70 -8.37 8.05
CA MET A 226 14.34 -8.59 6.76
C MET A 226 13.78 -7.64 5.71
N SER A 227 14.64 -6.92 5.00
CA SER A 227 14.26 -6.23 3.77
C SER A 227 14.78 -6.96 2.54
N THR A 228 13.96 -6.93 1.49
CA THR A 228 14.25 -7.55 0.20
C THR A 228 13.62 -6.76 -0.94
N ALA A 229 14.23 -6.88 -2.12
CA ALA A 229 13.68 -6.43 -3.39
C ALA A 229 14.14 -7.40 -4.50
N HIS A 230 13.62 -7.26 -5.72
CA HIS A 230 14.07 -8.11 -6.83
C HIS A 230 15.57 -7.91 -7.13
N GLU A 231 16.10 -6.71 -6.95
CA GLU A 231 17.53 -6.40 -6.99
C GLU A 231 18.07 -6.07 -5.60
N LEU A 232 19.24 -6.62 -5.28
CA LEU A 232 19.87 -6.40 -3.98
C LEU A 232 20.21 -4.91 -3.76
N ALA A 233 20.57 -4.20 -4.81
CA ALA A 233 20.89 -2.78 -4.75
C ALA A 233 19.71 -1.96 -4.19
N LEU A 234 18.49 -2.20 -4.68
CA LEU A 234 17.27 -1.55 -4.20
C LEU A 234 16.98 -1.91 -2.73
N ALA A 235 17.11 -3.20 -2.37
CA ALA A 235 16.93 -3.62 -0.98
C ALA A 235 17.95 -2.97 -0.03
N THR A 236 19.11 -2.58 -0.54
CA THR A 236 20.19 -1.93 0.24
C THR A 236 19.93 -0.44 0.45
N GLU A 237 19.11 0.22 -0.36
CA GLU A 237 18.83 1.66 -0.24
C GLU A 237 18.29 2.04 1.15
N VAL A 238 17.38 1.25 1.71
CA VAL A 238 16.85 1.45 3.08
C VAL A 238 17.95 1.32 4.13
N PHE A 239 18.88 0.38 3.95
CA PHE A 239 20.01 0.19 4.86
C PHE A 239 20.99 1.37 4.81
N GLU A 240 21.28 1.86 3.62
CA GLU A 240 22.16 3.01 3.40
C GLU A 240 21.52 4.33 3.89
N ASP A 241 20.21 4.49 3.75
CA ASP A 241 19.47 5.65 4.26
C ASP A 241 19.50 5.73 5.79
N LEU A 242 19.64 4.59 6.48
CA LEU A 242 19.80 4.47 7.92
C LEU A 242 21.26 4.49 8.40
N ARG A 243 22.23 4.73 7.52
CA ARG A 243 23.66 4.65 7.82
C ARG A 243 24.06 5.45 9.06
N GLU A 244 23.69 6.72 9.14
CA GLU A 244 24.05 7.60 10.26
C GLU A 244 23.50 7.05 11.60
N VAL A 245 22.30 6.47 11.60
CA VAL A 245 21.71 5.85 12.78
C VAL A 245 22.48 4.60 13.18
N PHE A 246 22.83 3.76 12.21
CA PHE A 246 23.57 2.51 12.49
C PHE A 246 25.01 2.77 12.96
N GLU A 247 25.68 3.76 12.40
CA GLU A 247 27.01 4.18 12.86
C GLU A 247 26.95 4.70 14.31
N LEU A 248 25.94 5.48 14.68
CA LEU A 248 25.73 5.92 16.06
C LEU A 248 25.43 4.76 17.03
N LEU A 249 24.66 3.76 16.59
CA LEU A 249 24.39 2.56 17.40
C LEU A 249 25.65 1.73 17.61
N GLU A 250 26.50 1.60 16.59
CA GLU A 250 27.77 0.89 16.67
C GLU A 250 28.80 1.63 17.55
N GLU A 251 28.94 2.95 17.38
CA GLU A 251 29.78 3.81 18.21
C GLU A 251 29.37 3.78 19.70
N SER A 252 28.08 3.56 19.97
CA SER A 252 27.53 3.47 21.33
C SER A 252 27.57 2.06 21.92
N ASP A 253 28.18 1.09 21.26
CA ASP A 253 28.22 -0.35 21.62
C ASP A 253 26.80 -0.97 21.76
N LEU A 254 25.77 -0.37 21.13
CA LEU A 254 24.40 -0.87 21.15
C LEU A 254 24.09 -1.85 20.01
N ALA A 255 24.92 -1.83 18.97
CA ALA A 255 24.79 -2.72 17.83
C ALA A 255 26.15 -3.10 17.24
N LYS A 256 26.16 -4.21 16.49
CA LYS A 256 27.23 -4.56 15.57
C LYS A 256 26.71 -4.48 14.14
N VAL A 257 27.36 -3.68 13.30
CA VAL A 257 26.95 -3.46 11.92
C VAL A 257 27.88 -4.18 10.94
N THR A 258 27.33 -4.80 9.93
CA THR A 258 28.07 -5.42 8.81
C THR A 258 27.73 -4.69 7.52
N TRP A 259 28.71 -3.99 6.94
CA TRP A 259 28.57 -3.18 5.74
C TRP A 259 28.94 -3.89 4.43
N ALA A 260 29.34 -5.17 4.52
CA ALA A 260 29.78 -5.92 3.34
C ALA A 260 28.63 -6.16 2.36
N TYR A 261 28.82 -5.82 1.08
CA TYR A 261 27.83 -5.98 0.03
C TYR A 261 27.27 -7.41 -0.02
N GLY A 262 25.95 -7.53 -0.04
CA GLY A 262 25.24 -8.81 0.04
C GLY A 262 25.22 -9.46 1.42
N ARG A 263 25.74 -8.79 2.46
CA ARG A 263 25.74 -9.23 3.85
C ARG A 263 25.37 -8.13 4.83
N HIS A 264 24.71 -7.06 4.36
CA HIS A 264 24.28 -5.95 5.19
C HIS A 264 23.41 -6.44 6.34
N GLN A 265 23.81 -6.12 7.55
CA GLN A 265 23.14 -6.58 8.76
C GLN A 265 23.46 -5.68 9.94
N VAL A 266 22.46 -5.42 10.79
CA VAL A 266 22.59 -4.85 12.11
C VAL A 266 22.19 -5.90 13.12
N LYS A 267 23.03 -6.15 14.14
CA LYS A 267 22.70 -6.98 15.31
C LYS A 267 22.71 -6.09 16.54
N MET A 268 21.57 -5.93 17.17
CA MET A 268 21.43 -5.16 18.40
C MET A 268 21.88 -5.99 19.61
N ILE A 269 22.25 -5.30 20.70
CA ILE A 269 22.67 -5.93 21.97
C ILE A 269 21.52 -6.71 22.63
N ASP A 270 20.26 -6.33 22.39
CA ASP A 270 19.06 -7.03 22.89
C ASP A 270 18.74 -8.31 22.09
N GLY A 271 19.51 -8.61 21.03
CA GLY A 271 19.31 -9.75 20.15
C GLY A 271 18.45 -9.46 18.92
N SER A 272 17.92 -8.24 18.77
CA SER A 272 17.21 -7.83 17.57
C SER A 272 18.13 -7.76 16.35
N VAL A 273 17.59 -8.09 15.18
CA VAL A 273 18.38 -8.19 13.95
C VAL A 273 17.65 -7.54 12.79
N TYR A 274 18.34 -6.67 12.06
CA TYR A 274 17.92 -6.23 10.73
C TYR A 274 18.88 -6.77 9.67
N LYS A 275 18.36 -7.38 8.61
CA LYS A 275 19.15 -7.98 7.53
C LYS A 275 18.58 -7.64 6.16
N VAL A 276 19.49 -7.38 5.20
CA VAL A 276 19.13 -7.19 3.78
C VAL A 276 19.47 -8.46 3.01
N ASN A 277 18.51 -8.97 2.24
CA ASN A 277 18.68 -10.11 1.36
C ASN A 277 18.13 -9.78 -0.06
N SER A 278 18.66 -10.44 -1.09
CA SER A 278 17.99 -10.43 -2.40
C SER A 278 16.82 -11.41 -2.41
N ALA A 279 15.79 -11.13 -3.20
CA ALA A 279 14.59 -11.97 -3.32
C ALA A 279 14.80 -13.31 -4.06
N THR A 280 16.04 -13.73 -4.28
CA THR A 280 16.34 -15.01 -4.96
C THR A 280 16.12 -16.20 -4.02
N GLY A 281 15.25 -17.15 -4.42
CA GLY A 281 14.70 -18.24 -3.61
C GLY A 281 15.65 -19.22 -2.91
N LYS A 282 16.98 -19.04 -3.00
CA LYS A 282 17.96 -19.99 -2.43
C LYS A 282 18.46 -19.62 -1.01
N LYS A 283 18.06 -18.47 -0.42
CA LYS A 283 18.63 -17.96 0.84
C LYS A 283 17.58 -17.50 1.87
N HIS A 284 16.34 -17.93 1.79
CA HIS A 284 15.27 -17.49 2.68
C HIS A 284 15.17 -18.26 4.01
N GLY A 285 16.24 -18.92 4.46
CA GLY A 285 16.28 -19.57 5.77
C GLY A 285 16.22 -18.53 6.89
N GLY A 286 15.28 -18.69 7.80
CA GLY A 286 15.10 -17.85 9.01
C GLY A 286 13.62 -17.53 9.24
N THR A 287 13.32 -17.19 10.48
CA THR A 287 12.01 -16.71 10.91
C THR A 287 12.09 -15.20 11.08
N TRP A 288 11.16 -14.45 10.50
CA TRP A 288 11.17 -12.99 10.47
C TRP A 288 9.87 -12.42 11.02
N ASP A 289 9.96 -11.53 12.01
CA ASP A 289 8.81 -10.80 12.54
C ASP A 289 8.29 -9.79 11.52
N ILE A 290 9.21 -9.02 10.96
CA ILE A 290 8.92 -7.99 9.97
C ILE A 290 9.62 -8.34 8.65
N LEU A 291 8.84 -8.41 7.58
CA LEU A 291 9.32 -8.60 6.22
C LEU A 291 9.01 -7.34 5.42
N ILE A 292 10.04 -6.65 4.95
CA ILE A 292 9.92 -5.49 4.05
C ILE A 292 10.20 -5.96 2.63
N VAL A 293 9.26 -5.77 1.74
CA VAL A 293 9.41 -6.10 0.31
C VAL A 293 9.22 -4.84 -0.51
N ASP A 294 10.29 -4.36 -1.12
CA ASP A 294 10.23 -3.24 -2.04
C ASP A 294 10.12 -3.71 -3.49
N GLU A 295 9.42 -2.93 -4.31
CA GLU A 295 9.13 -3.22 -5.72
C GLU A 295 8.49 -4.62 -5.90
N LEU A 296 7.41 -4.90 -5.16
CA LEU A 296 6.68 -6.18 -5.21
C LEU A 296 6.28 -6.58 -6.63
N TRP A 297 6.03 -5.61 -7.52
CA TRP A 297 5.66 -5.88 -8.92
C TRP A 297 6.66 -6.79 -9.65
N ALA A 298 7.94 -6.75 -9.26
CA ALA A 298 9.01 -7.56 -9.86
C ALA A 298 9.29 -8.88 -9.11
N ILE A 299 8.60 -9.15 -8.00
CA ILE A 299 8.77 -10.37 -7.22
C ILE A 299 7.85 -11.47 -7.76
N SER A 300 8.42 -12.63 -8.07
CA SER A 300 7.63 -13.75 -8.58
C SER A 300 6.70 -14.34 -7.51
N GLU A 301 5.60 -14.91 -7.95
CA GLU A 301 4.64 -15.61 -7.09
C GLU A 301 5.30 -16.74 -6.27
N ALA A 302 6.14 -17.54 -6.91
CA ALA A 302 6.89 -18.60 -6.23
C ALA A 302 7.84 -18.07 -5.16
N THR A 303 8.43 -16.88 -5.36
CA THR A 303 9.30 -16.26 -4.36
C THR A 303 8.48 -15.74 -3.19
N TYR A 304 7.40 -15.00 -3.42
CA TYR A 304 6.61 -14.41 -2.34
C TYR A 304 5.86 -15.48 -1.55
N PHE A 305 4.96 -16.24 -2.19
CA PHE A 305 4.13 -17.24 -1.51
C PHE A 305 4.87 -18.54 -1.16
N GLY A 306 5.92 -18.90 -1.92
CA GLY A 306 6.66 -20.13 -1.68
C GLY A 306 7.85 -20.00 -0.73
N ALA A 307 8.38 -18.78 -0.52
CA ALA A 307 9.57 -18.60 0.30
C ALA A 307 9.48 -17.46 1.31
N LEU A 308 9.05 -16.24 0.93
CA LEU A 308 9.06 -15.08 1.80
C LEU A 308 7.95 -15.16 2.87
N LYS A 309 6.69 -15.24 2.47
CA LYS A 309 5.55 -15.28 3.40
C LYS A 309 5.60 -16.48 4.35
N PRO A 310 5.97 -17.71 3.93
CA PRO A 310 6.12 -18.85 4.84
C PRO A 310 7.19 -18.68 5.93
N SER A 311 8.18 -17.78 5.76
CA SER A 311 9.18 -17.49 6.80
C SER A 311 8.58 -16.84 8.06
N GLN A 312 7.33 -16.40 7.99
CA GLN A 312 6.60 -15.75 9.09
C GLN A 312 5.60 -16.68 9.81
N ILE A 313 5.42 -17.93 9.37
CA ILE A 313 4.34 -18.81 9.86
C ILE A 313 4.46 -19.15 11.37
N ALA A 314 5.67 -19.11 11.91
CA ALA A 314 5.93 -19.41 13.33
C ALA A 314 6.04 -18.13 14.20
N VAL A 315 5.69 -16.96 13.66
CA VAL A 315 5.79 -15.67 14.35
C VAL A 315 4.44 -15.33 14.99
N PRO A 316 4.40 -14.93 16.26
CA PRO A 316 3.15 -14.58 16.94
C PRO A 316 2.43 -13.37 16.33
N SER A 317 3.20 -12.36 15.92
CA SER A 317 2.67 -11.11 15.35
C SER A 317 3.48 -10.73 14.10
N PRO A 318 3.25 -11.40 12.94
CA PRO A 318 4.00 -11.15 11.73
C PRO A 318 3.47 -9.93 10.99
N LEU A 319 4.36 -9.19 10.33
CA LEU A 319 4.00 -8.17 9.36
C LEU A 319 4.84 -8.31 8.09
N ALA A 320 4.20 -8.59 6.96
CA ALA A 320 4.78 -8.41 5.63
C ALA A 320 4.36 -7.04 5.10
N PHE A 321 5.27 -6.07 5.09
CA PHE A 321 5.05 -4.72 4.60
C PHE A 321 5.58 -4.62 3.17
N LEU A 322 4.66 -4.55 2.21
CA LEU A 322 4.91 -4.65 0.78
C LEU A 322 4.68 -3.28 0.14
N VAL A 323 5.67 -2.77 -0.57
CA VAL A 323 5.51 -1.50 -1.30
C VAL A 323 5.76 -1.70 -2.79
N SER A 324 5.02 -0.99 -3.62
CA SER A 324 5.14 -1.13 -5.07
C SER A 324 4.57 0.07 -5.82
N THR A 325 4.92 0.17 -7.09
CA THR A 325 4.10 0.81 -8.12
C THR A 325 3.31 -0.27 -8.85
N ALA A 326 2.29 0.11 -9.64
CA ALA A 326 1.57 -0.83 -10.48
C ALA A 326 2.53 -1.65 -11.35
N GLY A 327 2.19 -2.91 -11.52
CA GLY A 327 2.94 -3.85 -12.33
C GLY A 327 2.34 -4.07 -13.73
N ASP A 328 2.62 -5.24 -14.28
CA ASP A 328 2.07 -5.75 -15.53
C ASP A 328 1.58 -7.19 -15.36
N GLU A 329 1.26 -7.88 -16.44
CA GLU A 329 0.77 -9.26 -16.43
C GLU A 329 1.73 -10.28 -15.80
N SER A 330 3.02 -9.96 -15.66
CA SER A 330 4.01 -10.80 -14.99
C SER A 330 3.99 -10.67 -13.47
N SER A 331 3.41 -9.60 -12.94
CA SER A 331 3.38 -9.22 -11.51
C SER A 331 2.34 -10.04 -10.72
N ARG A 332 2.35 -11.37 -10.87
CA ARG A 332 1.28 -12.25 -10.39
C ARG A 332 1.08 -12.24 -8.87
N ALA A 333 2.16 -12.14 -8.09
CA ALA A 333 2.04 -12.06 -6.64
C ALA A 333 1.29 -10.81 -6.20
N PHE A 334 1.65 -9.67 -6.79
CA PHE A 334 0.98 -8.40 -6.51
C PHE A 334 -0.49 -8.42 -6.97
N LEU A 335 -0.75 -8.91 -8.19
CA LEU A 335 -2.11 -9.01 -8.73
C LEU A 335 -3.03 -9.84 -7.81
N LYS A 336 -2.57 -11.01 -7.33
CA LYS A 336 -3.35 -11.84 -6.41
C LYS A 336 -3.70 -11.10 -5.10
N LEU A 337 -2.72 -10.45 -4.48
CA LEU A 337 -2.96 -9.68 -3.25
C LEU A 337 -3.90 -8.49 -3.50
N ARG A 338 -3.72 -7.77 -4.60
CA ARG A 338 -4.58 -6.65 -4.96
C ARG A 338 -6.02 -7.10 -5.23
N GLU A 339 -6.22 -8.18 -5.97
CA GLU A 339 -7.56 -8.75 -6.22
C GLU A 339 -8.26 -9.19 -4.92
N GLN A 340 -7.51 -9.81 -4.01
CA GLN A 340 -8.03 -10.16 -2.69
C GLN A 340 -8.44 -8.88 -1.93
N ALA A 341 -7.62 -7.84 -1.95
CA ALA A 341 -7.92 -6.57 -1.29
C ALA A 341 -9.13 -5.86 -1.91
N LEU A 342 -9.30 -5.88 -3.24
CA LEU A 342 -10.49 -5.34 -3.89
C LEU A 342 -11.77 -6.07 -3.43
N GLY A 343 -11.72 -7.39 -3.30
CA GLY A 343 -12.84 -8.15 -2.74
C GLY A 343 -13.14 -7.80 -1.28
N VAL A 344 -12.11 -7.47 -0.49
CA VAL A 344 -12.28 -6.99 0.90
C VAL A 344 -12.91 -5.59 0.91
N ILE A 345 -12.49 -4.69 0.02
CA ILE A 345 -13.07 -3.34 -0.12
C ILE A 345 -14.55 -3.44 -0.51
N ASP A 346 -14.87 -4.20 -1.56
CA ASP A 346 -16.24 -4.35 -2.07
C ASP A 346 -17.18 -5.03 -1.04
N SER A 347 -16.67 -5.97 -0.23
CA SER A 347 -17.45 -6.62 0.82
C SER A 347 -17.61 -5.79 2.09
N GLY A 348 -16.72 -4.82 2.32
CA GLY A 348 -16.63 -4.07 3.58
C GLY A 348 -16.21 -4.91 4.78
N ILE A 349 -15.88 -6.19 4.59
CA ILE A 349 -15.50 -7.12 5.66
C ILE A 349 -13.98 -7.11 5.82
N ARG A 350 -13.51 -6.75 7.02
CA ARG A 350 -12.09 -6.72 7.33
C ARG A 350 -11.43 -8.09 7.24
N SER A 351 -10.20 -8.12 6.72
CA SER A 351 -9.34 -9.31 6.66
C SER A 351 -7.98 -9.03 7.32
N ASP A 352 -7.06 -10.00 7.29
CA ASP A 352 -5.66 -9.84 7.71
C ASP A 352 -4.76 -9.19 6.64
N LEU A 353 -5.35 -8.77 5.51
CA LEU A 353 -4.71 -8.01 4.45
C LEU A 353 -5.16 -6.55 4.50
N PHE A 354 -4.24 -5.66 4.81
CA PHE A 354 -4.41 -4.23 4.62
C PHE A 354 -3.88 -3.81 3.25
N MET A 355 -4.63 -2.99 2.52
CA MET A 355 -4.16 -2.33 1.30
C MET A 355 -4.49 -0.84 1.35
N ALA A 356 -3.51 -0.02 0.93
CA ALA A 356 -3.71 1.38 0.63
C ALA A 356 -3.08 1.69 -0.74
N GLU A 357 -3.89 2.15 -1.69
CA GLU A 357 -3.47 2.42 -3.05
C GLU A 357 -3.78 3.85 -3.47
N TRP A 358 -2.75 4.57 -3.87
CA TRP A 358 -2.81 5.86 -4.55
C TRP A 358 -2.66 5.62 -6.04
N SER A 359 -3.74 5.69 -6.76
CA SER A 359 -3.80 5.46 -8.21
C SER A 359 -4.80 6.40 -8.85
N LEU A 360 -4.65 6.64 -10.14
CA LEU A 360 -5.61 7.47 -10.87
C LEU A 360 -7.00 6.82 -10.79
N PRO A 361 -8.08 7.59 -10.55
CA PRO A 361 -9.43 7.04 -10.54
C PRO A 361 -9.79 6.34 -11.86
N THR A 362 -10.56 5.26 -11.74
CA THR A 362 -11.08 4.57 -12.92
C THR A 362 -11.97 5.51 -13.70
N GLY A 363 -11.70 5.61 -15.00
CA GLY A 363 -12.56 6.39 -15.89
C GLY A 363 -12.12 7.82 -16.18
N VAL A 364 -11.12 8.35 -15.48
CA VAL A 364 -10.56 9.65 -15.83
C VAL A 364 -9.47 9.53 -16.90
N SER A 365 -9.27 10.60 -17.67
CA SER A 365 -8.16 10.65 -18.62
C SER A 365 -6.84 10.73 -17.87
N PRO A 366 -5.86 9.88 -18.18
CA PRO A 366 -4.51 10.00 -17.62
C PRO A 366 -3.80 11.34 -17.93
N ASP A 367 -4.29 12.07 -18.92
CA ASP A 367 -3.76 13.40 -19.31
C ASP A 367 -4.45 14.55 -18.56
N ASP A 368 -5.49 14.25 -17.77
CA ASP A 368 -6.17 15.26 -16.99
C ASP A 368 -5.38 15.55 -15.71
N GLN A 369 -4.69 16.68 -15.72
CA GLN A 369 -3.80 17.12 -14.64
C GLN A 369 -4.50 17.29 -13.29
N ARG A 370 -5.84 17.46 -13.27
CA ARG A 370 -6.63 17.58 -12.04
C ARG A 370 -6.55 16.33 -11.18
N TYR A 371 -6.37 15.17 -11.79
CA TYR A 371 -6.35 13.87 -11.10
C TYR A 371 -4.95 13.34 -10.79
N TRP A 372 -3.88 14.01 -11.23
CA TRP A 372 -2.52 13.51 -11.02
C TRP A 372 -2.13 13.36 -9.55
N GLY A 373 -2.74 14.18 -8.66
CA GLY A 373 -2.55 14.09 -7.22
C GLY A 373 -2.98 12.75 -6.61
N TYR A 374 -3.93 12.05 -7.23
CA TYR A 374 -4.41 10.75 -6.74
C TYR A 374 -3.34 9.64 -6.79
N ALA A 375 -2.48 9.65 -7.79
CA ALA A 375 -1.39 8.68 -7.92
C ALA A 375 -0.07 9.20 -7.33
N ASN A 376 0.01 10.52 -7.10
CA ASN A 376 1.23 11.20 -6.66
C ASN A 376 0.98 12.02 -5.40
N PRO A 377 0.81 11.36 -4.22
CA PRO A 377 0.51 12.07 -2.97
C PRO A 377 1.60 13.04 -2.52
N SER A 378 2.80 12.96 -3.09
CA SER A 378 3.90 13.91 -2.86
C SER A 378 3.97 15.04 -3.90
N LEU A 379 2.95 15.19 -4.75
CA LEU A 379 2.85 16.29 -5.71
C LEU A 379 2.74 17.63 -4.97
N GLY A 380 3.53 18.61 -5.41
CA GLY A 380 3.68 19.90 -4.73
C GLY A 380 4.68 19.89 -3.56
N ARG A 381 5.26 18.73 -3.21
CA ARG A 381 6.31 18.56 -2.20
C ARG A 381 7.63 18.14 -2.83
N THR A 382 7.75 16.87 -3.23
CA THR A 382 8.93 16.32 -3.91
C THR A 382 8.72 16.12 -5.40
N ILE A 383 7.48 15.95 -5.84
CA ILE A 383 7.10 15.83 -7.24
C ILE A 383 6.54 17.16 -7.73
N THR A 384 6.96 17.60 -8.92
CA THR A 384 6.49 18.84 -9.53
C THR A 384 5.56 18.58 -10.70
N MET A 385 4.62 19.49 -10.97
CA MET A 385 3.75 19.44 -12.15
C MET A 385 4.55 19.32 -13.44
N LYS A 386 5.59 20.14 -13.60
CA LYS A 386 6.48 20.10 -14.77
C LYS A 386 7.13 18.73 -14.98
N GLY A 387 7.51 18.05 -13.89
CA GLY A 387 8.04 16.68 -13.94
C GLY A 387 7.02 15.69 -14.50
N LEU A 388 5.78 15.76 -14.03
CA LEU A 388 4.69 14.91 -14.52
C LEU A 388 4.28 15.24 -15.96
N GLU A 389 4.24 16.51 -16.35
CA GLU A 389 4.01 16.94 -17.74
C GLU A 389 5.07 16.35 -18.69
N SER A 390 6.34 16.44 -18.30
CA SER A 390 7.44 15.85 -19.07
C SER A 390 7.30 14.32 -19.18
N ALA A 391 6.92 13.66 -18.10
CA ALA A 391 6.68 12.21 -18.10
C ALA A 391 5.46 11.83 -18.96
N ALA A 392 4.38 12.62 -18.92
CA ALA A 392 3.18 12.41 -19.74
C ALA A 392 3.43 12.59 -21.26
N ALA A 393 4.38 13.48 -21.62
CA ALA A 393 4.79 13.72 -23.00
C ALA A 393 5.79 12.67 -23.52
N ALA A 394 6.28 11.75 -22.67
CA ALA A 394 7.25 10.74 -23.09
C ALA A 394 6.65 9.75 -24.09
N PRO A 395 7.45 9.25 -25.07
CA PRO A 395 6.97 8.30 -26.08
C PRO A 395 6.45 6.98 -25.50
N ASP A 396 7.05 6.52 -24.39
CA ASP A 396 6.59 5.31 -23.69
C ASP A 396 5.42 5.60 -22.76
N ARG A 397 4.23 5.55 -23.36
CA ARG A 397 2.98 5.79 -22.67
C ARG A 397 2.70 4.74 -21.58
N SER A 398 3.06 3.49 -21.80
CA SER A 398 2.85 2.41 -20.83
C SER A 398 3.64 2.68 -19.55
N GLN A 399 4.90 3.11 -19.69
CA GLN A 399 5.74 3.45 -18.55
C GLN A 399 5.18 4.64 -17.75
N TYR A 400 4.69 5.68 -18.43
CA TYR A 400 4.03 6.81 -17.77
C TYR A 400 2.82 6.36 -16.95
N LEU A 401 1.93 5.55 -17.54
CA LEU A 401 0.71 5.08 -16.89
C LEU A 401 1.03 4.23 -15.64
N ARG A 402 2.03 3.35 -15.71
CA ARG A 402 2.46 2.55 -14.58
C ARG A 402 3.19 3.38 -13.51
N ALA A 403 4.18 4.16 -13.93
CA ALA A 403 5.11 4.82 -13.02
C ALA A 403 4.52 6.05 -12.33
N HIS A 404 3.65 6.80 -13.02
CA HIS A 404 3.16 8.09 -12.55
C HIS A 404 1.64 8.16 -12.36
N CYS A 405 0.88 7.28 -13.03
CA CYS A 405 -0.55 7.15 -12.80
C CYS A 405 -0.91 5.96 -11.90
N ASN A 406 0.06 5.11 -11.60
CA ASN A 406 -0.09 3.87 -10.82
C ASN A 406 -1.22 2.99 -11.37
N LEU A 407 -1.33 2.91 -12.70
CA LEU A 407 -2.37 2.15 -13.39
C LEU A 407 -1.83 0.81 -13.88
N TRP A 408 -2.65 -0.21 -13.76
CA TRP A 408 -2.46 -1.51 -14.38
C TRP A 408 -2.81 -1.40 -15.86
N VAL A 409 -1.81 -1.30 -16.71
CA VAL A 409 -2.00 -0.96 -18.12
C VAL A 409 -2.23 -2.21 -18.93
N ALA A 410 -3.38 -2.29 -19.59
CA ALA A 410 -3.53 -3.12 -20.77
C ALA A 410 -2.77 -2.47 -21.94
N ALA A 411 -2.13 -3.29 -22.77
CA ALA A 411 -1.53 -2.84 -24.02
C ALA A 411 -2.55 -2.13 -24.92
N ALA A 412 -2.13 -1.58 -26.04
CA ALA A 412 -2.87 -0.70 -26.98
C ALA A 412 -4.28 -1.15 -27.44
N ASN A 413 -4.80 -2.30 -26.96
CA ASN A 413 -6.06 -2.92 -27.37
C ASN A 413 -7.10 -3.04 -26.23
N SER A 414 -7.24 -2.02 -25.37
CA SER A 414 -8.26 -2.00 -24.31
C SER A 414 -9.66 -2.26 -24.88
N TRP A 415 -10.46 -3.06 -24.17
CA TRP A 415 -11.85 -3.33 -24.56
C TRP A 415 -12.69 -2.07 -24.51
N ILE A 416 -12.70 -1.38 -23.38
CA ILE A 416 -13.40 -0.10 -23.20
C ILE A 416 -12.35 1.01 -23.06
N ASN A 417 -12.59 2.15 -23.68
CA ASN A 417 -11.71 3.31 -23.53
C ASN A 417 -11.77 3.82 -22.09
N PRO A 418 -10.63 4.21 -21.53
CA PRO A 418 -10.61 4.84 -20.21
C PRO A 418 -11.60 6.01 -20.15
N GLY A 419 -12.42 6.08 -19.10
CA GLY A 419 -13.43 7.11 -18.91
C GLY A 419 -14.83 6.76 -19.42
N GLU A 420 -14.97 5.83 -20.37
CA GLU A 420 -16.32 5.46 -20.85
C GLU A 420 -17.07 4.60 -19.83
N TRP A 421 -16.39 3.73 -19.10
CA TRP A 421 -17.03 2.91 -18.05
C TRP A 421 -17.57 3.76 -16.91
N ALA A 422 -16.77 4.68 -16.36
CA ALA A 422 -17.20 5.52 -15.24
C ALA A 422 -18.45 6.38 -15.53
N LYS A 423 -18.63 6.81 -16.79
CA LYS A 423 -19.84 7.53 -17.21
C LYS A 423 -21.11 6.69 -17.15
N ARG A 424 -21.00 5.39 -16.90
CA ARG A 424 -22.11 4.42 -16.88
C ARG A 424 -22.55 4.06 -15.46
N TYR A 425 -22.05 4.76 -14.46
CA TYR A 425 -22.51 4.62 -13.08
C TYR A 425 -23.97 5.02 -12.92
N THR A 426 -24.73 4.23 -12.15
CA THR A 426 -26.14 4.54 -11.84
C THR A 426 -26.45 4.22 -10.37
N THR A 427 -27.27 5.07 -9.76
CA THR A 427 -27.88 4.82 -8.45
C THR A 427 -29.21 4.06 -8.55
N ASN A 428 -29.80 3.96 -9.77
CA ASN A 428 -31.02 3.20 -10.00
C ASN A 428 -30.71 1.70 -10.12
N GLN A 429 -30.74 1.01 -8.99
CA GLN A 429 -30.39 -0.41 -8.86
C GLN A 429 -31.62 -1.35 -8.85
N THR A 430 -32.83 -0.80 -9.00
CA THR A 430 -34.05 -1.62 -9.00
C THR A 430 -34.15 -2.40 -10.30
N LEU A 431 -34.03 -3.73 -10.23
CA LEU A 431 -34.07 -4.62 -11.38
C LEU A 431 -35.45 -5.28 -11.54
N ASP A 432 -35.87 -5.49 -12.79
CA ASP A 432 -36.99 -6.35 -13.12
C ASP A 432 -36.63 -7.82 -12.87
N GLU A 433 -37.18 -8.42 -11.81
CA GLU A 433 -36.93 -9.82 -11.43
C GLU A 433 -37.16 -10.83 -12.57
N GLY A 434 -38.02 -10.50 -13.52
CA GLY A 434 -38.36 -11.36 -14.67
C GLY A 434 -37.27 -11.42 -15.74
N ASN A 435 -36.36 -10.44 -15.74
CA ASN A 435 -35.34 -10.25 -16.77
C ASN A 435 -33.90 -10.20 -16.22
N CYS A 436 -33.65 -10.89 -15.11
CA CYS A 436 -32.32 -10.98 -14.51
C CYS A 436 -31.55 -12.21 -14.99
N VAL A 437 -30.25 -12.05 -15.16
CA VAL A 437 -29.29 -13.11 -15.48
C VAL A 437 -28.09 -13.02 -14.54
N LEU A 438 -27.77 -14.11 -13.88
CA LEU A 438 -26.54 -14.30 -13.14
C LEU A 438 -25.53 -15.03 -14.02
N ALA A 439 -24.41 -14.40 -14.35
CA ALA A 439 -23.31 -15.06 -15.05
C ALA A 439 -22.18 -15.40 -14.08
N VAL A 440 -21.65 -16.61 -14.18
CA VAL A 440 -20.62 -17.14 -13.27
C VAL A 440 -19.42 -17.66 -14.07
N ASP A 441 -18.23 -17.32 -13.61
CA ASP A 441 -16.96 -17.75 -14.19
C ASP A 441 -15.91 -17.99 -13.10
N SER A 442 -14.84 -18.72 -13.42
CA SER A 442 -13.71 -18.95 -12.54
C SER A 442 -12.45 -18.27 -13.05
N SER A 443 -11.51 -18.00 -12.15
CA SER A 443 -10.13 -17.68 -12.52
C SER A 443 -9.48 -18.84 -13.29
N VAL A 444 -8.42 -18.53 -14.03
CA VAL A 444 -7.71 -19.54 -14.86
C VAL A 444 -7.14 -20.71 -14.03
N ASP A 445 -6.84 -20.46 -12.76
CA ASP A 445 -6.31 -21.43 -11.79
C ASP A 445 -7.38 -22.00 -10.85
N ASP A 446 -8.66 -21.72 -11.09
CA ASP A 446 -9.81 -22.12 -10.28
C ASP A 446 -9.71 -21.73 -8.78
N SER A 447 -8.88 -20.74 -8.48
CA SER A 447 -8.69 -20.22 -7.10
C SER A 447 -9.74 -19.19 -6.69
N LYS A 448 -10.52 -18.67 -7.66
CA LYS A 448 -11.54 -17.63 -7.44
C LYS A 448 -12.72 -17.82 -8.38
N TYR A 449 -13.92 -17.60 -7.86
CA TYR A 449 -15.17 -17.62 -8.61
C TYR A 449 -15.87 -16.27 -8.46
N VAL A 450 -16.45 -15.78 -9.54
CA VAL A 450 -17.16 -14.50 -9.58
C VAL A 450 -18.54 -14.67 -10.20
N GLY A 451 -19.54 -13.98 -9.63
CA GLY A 451 -20.89 -13.90 -10.17
C GLY A 451 -21.25 -12.45 -10.50
N ILE A 452 -21.65 -12.17 -11.74
CA ILE A 452 -22.16 -10.88 -12.16
C ILE A 452 -23.66 -11.00 -12.46
N MET A 453 -24.44 -10.16 -11.78
CA MET A 453 -25.87 -10.00 -12.02
C MET A 453 -26.07 -8.90 -13.07
N CYS A 454 -26.88 -9.17 -14.09
CA CYS A 454 -27.41 -8.15 -14.99
C CYS A 454 -28.93 -8.25 -15.04
N GLY A 455 -29.62 -7.11 -15.08
CA GLY A 455 -31.08 -7.03 -15.21
C GLY A 455 -31.49 -5.71 -15.87
N LEU A 456 -32.76 -5.58 -16.25
CA LEU A 456 -33.31 -4.33 -16.72
C LEU A 456 -33.78 -3.49 -15.53
N ASN A 457 -33.45 -2.21 -15.52
CA ASN A 457 -34.02 -1.25 -14.58
C ASN A 457 -35.38 -0.71 -15.08
N SER A 458 -36.01 0.18 -14.32
CA SER A 458 -37.27 0.82 -14.67
C SER A 458 -37.21 1.64 -15.95
N ASP A 459 -36.05 2.11 -16.36
CA ASP A 459 -35.81 2.95 -17.53
C ASP A 459 -35.56 2.12 -18.80
N GLY A 460 -35.43 0.79 -18.63
CA GLY A 460 -35.16 -0.16 -19.71
C GLY A 460 -33.67 -0.33 -20.03
N ASP A 461 -32.80 0.23 -19.22
CA ASP A 461 -31.35 0.04 -19.32
C ASP A 461 -30.92 -1.24 -18.62
N ILE A 462 -29.84 -1.85 -19.11
CA ILE A 462 -29.22 -2.99 -18.46
C ILE A 462 -28.33 -2.47 -17.33
N VAL A 463 -28.55 -2.92 -16.11
CA VAL A 463 -27.67 -2.61 -14.97
C VAL A 463 -26.92 -3.87 -14.56
N ALA A 464 -25.60 -3.73 -14.37
CA ALA A 464 -24.69 -4.77 -13.94
C ALA A 464 -24.16 -4.50 -12.52
N SER A 465 -24.09 -5.56 -11.70
CA SER A 465 -23.52 -5.53 -10.36
C SER A 465 -22.73 -6.81 -10.07
N VAL A 466 -21.79 -6.75 -9.12
CA VAL A 466 -21.12 -7.94 -8.59
C VAL A 466 -22.07 -8.62 -7.61
N ALA A 467 -22.52 -9.83 -7.94
CA ALA A 467 -23.43 -10.59 -7.08
C ALA A 467 -22.68 -11.30 -5.96
N PHE A 468 -21.53 -11.87 -6.24
CA PHE A 468 -20.63 -12.49 -5.27
C PHE A 468 -19.23 -12.69 -5.81
N THR A 469 -18.28 -12.87 -4.87
CA THR A 469 -16.94 -13.43 -5.12
C THR A 469 -16.63 -14.45 -4.03
N CYS A 470 -16.00 -15.58 -4.38
CA CYS A 470 -15.61 -16.60 -3.43
C CYS A 470 -14.41 -17.42 -3.93
N GLU A 471 -13.78 -18.17 -3.03
CA GLU A 471 -12.53 -18.91 -3.31
C GLU A 471 -12.76 -20.40 -3.53
N THR A 472 -13.94 -20.92 -3.26
CA THR A 472 -14.21 -22.36 -3.37
C THR A 472 -15.43 -22.65 -4.24
N ASN A 473 -15.35 -23.74 -5.00
CA ASN A 473 -16.47 -24.23 -5.81
C ASN A 473 -17.73 -24.47 -4.95
N ARG A 474 -17.57 -24.94 -3.70
CA ARG A 474 -18.70 -25.16 -2.78
C ARG A 474 -19.41 -23.86 -2.43
N SER A 475 -18.65 -22.82 -2.05
CA SER A 475 -19.25 -21.51 -1.72
C SER A 475 -19.90 -20.89 -2.95
N MET A 476 -19.32 -21.08 -4.13
CA MET A 476 -19.93 -20.61 -5.39
C MET A 476 -21.33 -21.21 -5.59
N TRP A 477 -21.48 -22.52 -5.45
CA TRP A 477 -22.79 -23.16 -5.61
C TRP A 477 -23.76 -22.72 -4.53
N GLN A 478 -23.33 -22.55 -3.29
CA GLN A 478 -24.16 -22.04 -2.21
C GLN A 478 -24.71 -20.64 -2.56
N HIS A 479 -23.88 -19.70 -3.01
CA HIS A 479 -24.34 -18.36 -3.43
C HIS A 479 -25.31 -18.42 -4.62
N ILE A 480 -25.04 -19.29 -5.61
CA ILE A 480 -25.93 -19.47 -6.75
C ILE A 480 -27.30 -19.98 -6.29
N GLU A 481 -27.34 -21.00 -5.42
CA GLU A 481 -28.58 -21.56 -4.90
C GLU A 481 -29.38 -20.50 -4.13
N GLU A 482 -28.76 -19.77 -3.21
CA GLU A 482 -29.39 -18.69 -2.44
C GLU A 482 -30.01 -17.61 -3.34
N LEU A 483 -29.28 -17.13 -4.35
CA LEU A 483 -29.77 -16.12 -5.29
C LEU A 483 -30.90 -16.64 -6.17
N MET A 484 -30.82 -17.91 -6.60
CA MET A 484 -31.84 -18.53 -7.45
C MET A 484 -33.09 -18.95 -6.69
N GLU A 485 -32.99 -19.18 -5.37
CA GLU A 485 -34.14 -19.37 -4.48
C GLU A 485 -34.85 -18.05 -4.22
N ALA A 486 -34.09 -16.98 -3.96
CA ALA A 486 -34.63 -15.63 -3.76
C ALA A 486 -35.35 -15.10 -5.02
N ASN A 487 -34.86 -15.41 -6.23
CA ASN A 487 -35.50 -15.06 -7.48
C ASN A 487 -35.77 -16.29 -8.36
N PRO A 488 -36.98 -16.90 -8.30
CA PRO A 488 -37.33 -18.05 -9.11
C PRO A 488 -37.28 -17.84 -10.64
N LYS A 489 -37.25 -16.60 -11.12
CA LYS A 489 -37.17 -16.26 -12.55
C LYS A 489 -35.73 -16.02 -13.01
N LEU A 490 -34.79 -15.92 -12.11
CA LEU A 490 -33.36 -15.69 -12.40
C LEU A 490 -32.82 -16.78 -13.32
N LYS A 491 -32.13 -16.41 -14.37
CA LYS A 491 -31.43 -17.33 -15.30
C LYS A 491 -29.96 -17.40 -14.93
N LEU A 492 -29.36 -18.58 -15.02
CA LEU A 492 -27.95 -18.82 -14.78
C LEU A 492 -27.19 -18.93 -16.12
N ALA A 493 -26.15 -18.12 -16.31
CA ALA A 493 -25.17 -18.28 -17.38
C ALA A 493 -23.88 -18.88 -16.78
N ILE A 494 -23.48 -20.05 -17.26
CA ILE A 494 -22.34 -20.78 -16.69
C ILE A 494 -21.42 -21.33 -17.77
N THR A 495 -20.12 -21.41 -17.49
CA THR A 495 -19.15 -21.98 -18.44
C THR A 495 -19.27 -23.50 -18.51
N PRO A 496 -18.88 -24.14 -19.62
CA PRO A 496 -18.93 -25.59 -19.78
C PRO A 496 -18.14 -26.36 -18.72
N THR A 497 -17.03 -25.78 -18.20
CA THR A 497 -16.23 -26.36 -17.12
C THR A 497 -16.99 -26.44 -15.80
N LEU A 498 -17.67 -25.37 -15.43
CA LEU A 498 -18.46 -25.31 -14.20
C LEU A 498 -19.75 -26.11 -14.32
N ASP A 499 -20.30 -26.24 -15.53
CA ASP A 499 -21.55 -26.97 -15.81
C ASP A 499 -21.52 -28.45 -15.41
N LEU A 500 -20.35 -29.08 -15.38
CA LEU A 500 -20.18 -30.47 -14.98
C LEU A 500 -20.67 -30.74 -13.54
N HIS A 501 -20.75 -29.70 -12.72
CA HIS A 501 -21.16 -29.78 -11.32
C HIS A 501 -22.50 -29.06 -11.03
N THR A 502 -23.28 -28.73 -12.10
CA THR A 502 -24.56 -28.03 -11.93
C THR A 502 -25.56 -28.90 -11.18
N PRO A 503 -26.13 -28.45 -10.03
CA PRO A 503 -27.19 -29.15 -9.32
C PRO A 503 -28.40 -29.38 -10.21
N GLU A 504 -29.06 -30.57 -10.06
CA GLU A 504 -30.20 -30.99 -10.91
C GLU A 504 -31.34 -29.96 -10.99
N PRO A 505 -31.74 -29.27 -9.88
CA PRO A 505 -32.83 -28.28 -9.93
C PRO A 505 -32.51 -27.06 -10.82
N LEU A 506 -31.23 -26.76 -11.03
CA LEU A 506 -30.78 -25.57 -11.78
C LEU A 506 -30.59 -25.85 -13.28
N ILE A 507 -30.55 -27.12 -13.69
CA ILE A 507 -30.31 -27.52 -15.10
C ILE A 507 -31.26 -26.84 -16.09
N ARG A 508 -32.53 -26.69 -15.72
CA ARG A 508 -33.54 -26.05 -16.62
C ARG A 508 -33.44 -24.55 -16.72
N ARG A 509 -32.75 -23.91 -15.77
CA ARG A 509 -32.58 -22.44 -15.67
C ARG A 509 -31.24 -21.95 -16.16
N ARG A 510 -30.32 -22.87 -16.54
CA ARG A 510 -28.98 -22.55 -17.01
C ARG A 510 -28.88 -22.33 -18.49
N SER A 511 -27.96 -21.50 -18.89
CA SER A 511 -27.49 -21.29 -20.25
C SER A 511 -25.98 -21.45 -20.28
N LEU A 512 -25.49 -22.27 -21.20
CA LEU A 512 -24.04 -22.42 -21.38
C LEU A 512 -23.53 -21.26 -22.21
N TRP A 513 -22.41 -20.71 -21.79
CA TRP A 513 -21.69 -19.72 -22.56
C TRP A 513 -20.18 -20.05 -22.56
N GLY A 514 -19.52 -19.80 -23.66
CA GLY A 514 -18.13 -20.14 -23.86
C GLY A 514 -17.47 -19.22 -24.85
N TYR A 515 -16.39 -19.68 -25.45
CA TYR A 515 -15.58 -18.90 -26.37
C TYR A 515 -16.36 -18.43 -27.61
N ALA A 516 -17.26 -19.25 -28.13
CA ALA A 516 -18.08 -18.91 -29.28
C ALA A 516 -19.02 -17.74 -28.99
N GLU A 517 -19.65 -17.73 -27.82
CA GLU A 517 -20.51 -16.64 -27.35
C GLU A 517 -19.69 -15.37 -27.08
N MET A 518 -18.48 -15.50 -26.51
CA MET A 518 -17.57 -14.38 -26.33
C MET A 518 -17.22 -13.71 -27.66
N ILE A 519 -16.86 -14.47 -28.69
CA ILE A 519 -16.60 -13.94 -30.04
C ILE A 519 -17.81 -13.17 -30.57
N LYS A 520 -19.01 -13.72 -30.39
CA LYS A 520 -20.25 -13.18 -30.94
C LYS A 520 -20.70 -11.88 -30.23
N TYR A 521 -20.53 -11.80 -28.91
CA TYR A 521 -21.18 -10.76 -28.11
C TYR A 521 -20.23 -9.71 -27.53
N THR A 522 -18.91 -9.90 -27.52
CA THR A 522 -17.95 -8.90 -27.01
C THR A 522 -18.12 -7.52 -27.69
N GLY A 523 -18.31 -7.50 -29.02
CA GLY A 523 -18.51 -6.26 -29.75
C GLY A 523 -19.88 -5.62 -29.48
N LEU A 524 -20.94 -6.42 -29.32
CA LEU A 524 -22.29 -5.95 -28.99
C LEU A 524 -22.31 -5.27 -27.60
N VAL A 525 -21.74 -5.93 -26.59
CA VAL A 525 -21.70 -5.38 -25.23
C VAL A 525 -20.85 -4.11 -25.16
N LYS A 526 -19.73 -4.05 -25.91
CA LYS A 526 -18.96 -2.81 -26.09
C LYS A 526 -19.83 -1.67 -26.63
N SER A 527 -20.65 -1.92 -27.66
CA SER A 527 -21.55 -0.91 -28.20
C SER A 527 -22.58 -0.46 -27.17
N MET A 528 -23.15 -1.39 -26.39
CA MET A 528 -24.12 -1.05 -25.33
C MET A 528 -23.51 -0.13 -24.26
N ILE A 529 -22.28 -0.41 -23.84
CA ILE A 529 -21.55 0.46 -22.89
C ILE A 529 -21.35 1.85 -23.49
N ASN A 530 -20.84 1.93 -24.72
CA ASN A 530 -20.57 3.21 -25.38
C ASN A 530 -21.85 4.03 -25.62
N GLU A 531 -22.96 3.37 -25.92
CA GLU A 531 -24.28 4.00 -26.17
C GLU A 531 -25.04 4.36 -24.90
N GLY A 532 -24.53 3.97 -23.71
CA GLY A 532 -25.15 4.24 -22.41
C GLY A 532 -26.34 3.34 -22.08
N ARG A 533 -26.50 2.22 -22.76
CA ARG A 533 -27.56 1.22 -22.54
C ARG A 533 -27.18 0.13 -21.55
N LEU A 534 -25.91 0.10 -21.12
CA LEU A 534 -25.41 -0.77 -20.09
C LEU A 534 -24.74 0.11 -19.01
N LEU A 535 -25.28 0.01 -17.81
CA LEU A 535 -24.89 0.78 -16.63
C LEU A 535 -24.32 -0.17 -15.55
N HIS A 536 -23.74 0.38 -14.49
CA HIS A 536 -23.19 -0.39 -13.36
C HIS A 536 -23.42 0.31 -12.02
N THR A 537 -23.31 -0.44 -10.94
CA THR A 537 -23.58 0.00 -9.57
C THR A 537 -22.33 0.51 -8.81
N GLY A 538 -21.15 0.49 -9.44
CA GLY A 538 -19.96 1.18 -8.94
C GLY A 538 -18.89 0.29 -8.31
N GLU A 539 -19.02 -1.03 -8.29
CA GLU A 539 -18.05 -1.94 -7.69
C GLU A 539 -16.66 -1.83 -8.36
N GLU A 540 -15.65 -1.59 -7.55
CA GLU A 540 -14.28 -1.37 -8.02
C GLU A 540 -13.71 -2.59 -8.75
N MET A 541 -14.01 -3.81 -8.29
CA MET A 541 -13.56 -5.03 -8.96
C MET A 541 -14.10 -5.14 -10.38
N LEU A 542 -15.40 -4.87 -10.59
CA LEU A 542 -16.01 -4.89 -11.92
C LEU A 542 -15.35 -3.83 -12.82
N ALA A 543 -15.17 -2.61 -12.30
CA ALA A 543 -14.54 -1.51 -13.02
C ALA A 543 -13.09 -1.85 -13.44
N GLU A 544 -12.30 -2.41 -12.55
CA GLU A 544 -10.92 -2.83 -12.82
C GLU A 544 -10.85 -3.93 -13.88
N HIS A 545 -11.71 -4.96 -13.80
CA HIS A 545 -11.75 -6.03 -14.79
C HIS A 545 -12.19 -5.54 -16.17
N VAL A 546 -13.11 -4.57 -16.25
CA VAL A 546 -13.55 -3.96 -17.51
C VAL A 546 -12.43 -3.10 -18.11
N ASN A 547 -11.80 -2.24 -17.31
CA ASN A 547 -10.79 -1.29 -17.78
C ASN A 547 -9.51 -1.96 -18.27
N ARG A 548 -9.08 -3.06 -17.64
CA ARG A 548 -7.87 -3.80 -18.05
C ARG A 548 -8.11 -4.89 -19.08
N ALA A 549 -9.37 -5.19 -19.42
CA ALA A 549 -9.69 -6.20 -20.42
C ALA A 549 -9.13 -5.84 -21.79
N THR A 550 -8.39 -6.77 -22.39
CA THR A 550 -7.72 -6.58 -23.67
C THR A 550 -8.42 -7.36 -24.77
N LEU A 551 -8.60 -6.72 -25.93
CA LEU A 551 -9.14 -7.34 -27.15
C LEU A 551 -8.05 -8.04 -27.96
N VAL A 552 -8.36 -9.23 -28.43
CA VAL A 552 -7.60 -9.92 -29.46
C VAL A 552 -8.47 -10.25 -30.66
N ARG A 553 -7.88 -10.36 -31.85
CA ARG A 553 -8.60 -10.83 -33.04
C ARG A 553 -8.61 -12.36 -33.07
N ALA A 554 -9.80 -12.91 -33.22
CA ALA A 554 -10.02 -14.33 -33.37
C ALA A 554 -11.10 -14.59 -34.43
N ASN A 555 -10.81 -15.37 -35.45
CA ASN A 555 -11.74 -15.74 -36.51
C ASN A 555 -12.48 -14.55 -37.16
N GLY A 556 -11.76 -13.43 -37.39
CA GLY A 556 -12.34 -12.23 -38.00
C GLY A 556 -13.16 -11.33 -37.07
N ALA A 557 -13.33 -11.71 -35.81
CA ALA A 557 -14.00 -10.94 -34.76
C ALA A 557 -13.04 -10.52 -33.65
N VAL A 558 -13.51 -9.72 -32.71
CA VAL A 558 -12.77 -9.33 -31.51
C VAL A 558 -13.32 -10.07 -30.29
N VAL A 559 -12.43 -10.50 -29.40
CA VAL A 559 -12.79 -11.23 -28.18
C VAL A 559 -11.90 -10.80 -27.02
N LEU A 560 -12.43 -10.87 -25.78
CA LEU A 560 -11.64 -10.64 -24.57
C LEU A 560 -10.62 -11.75 -24.37
N SER A 561 -9.40 -11.39 -24.00
CA SER A 561 -8.32 -12.33 -23.76
C SER A 561 -7.78 -12.23 -22.34
N SER A 562 -8.02 -13.24 -21.51
CA SER A 562 -7.43 -13.34 -20.18
C SER A 562 -5.90 -13.43 -20.21
N GLN A 563 -5.32 -14.02 -21.27
CA GLN A 563 -3.86 -14.15 -21.41
C GLN A 563 -3.15 -12.83 -21.77
N LYS A 564 -3.83 -11.93 -22.48
CA LYS A 564 -3.27 -10.64 -22.94
C LYS A 564 -3.69 -9.47 -22.06
N SER A 565 -4.62 -9.69 -21.15
CA SER A 565 -5.00 -8.71 -20.15
C SER A 565 -3.98 -8.68 -19.02
N PRO A 566 -3.64 -7.50 -18.48
CA PRO A 566 -2.64 -7.35 -17.41
C PRO A 566 -3.12 -7.81 -16.03
N GLY A 567 -4.12 -8.68 -15.98
CA GLY A 567 -4.68 -9.26 -14.77
C GLY A 567 -6.00 -9.97 -15.03
N PRO A 568 -6.68 -10.45 -13.97
CA PRO A 568 -7.97 -11.10 -14.04
C PRO A 568 -9.03 -10.26 -14.74
N ILE A 569 -9.89 -10.89 -15.53
CA ILE A 569 -11.00 -10.24 -16.27
C ILE A 569 -12.30 -11.04 -16.21
N GLU A 570 -12.45 -11.92 -15.22
CA GLU A 570 -13.60 -12.81 -15.08
C GLU A 570 -14.91 -12.00 -14.98
N CYS A 571 -14.92 -10.88 -14.22
CA CYS A 571 -16.09 -10.00 -14.15
C CYS A 571 -16.46 -9.42 -15.53
N ALA A 572 -15.47 -9.01 -16.33
CA ALA A 572 -15.73 -8.50 -17.70
C ALA A 572 -16.26 -9.61 -18.62
N ARG A 573 -15.79 -10.84 -18.47
CA ARG A 573 -16.30 -12.00 -19.22
C ARG A 573 -17.73 -12.35 -18.80
N CYS A 574 -18.02 -12.39 -17.50
CA CYS A 574 -19.37 -12.56 -16.97
C CYS A 574 -20.32 -11.42 -17.43
N LEU A 575 -19.82 -10.18 -17.45
CA LEU A 575 -20.60 -9.04 -17.97
C LEU A 575 -21.04 -9.23 -19.42
N VAL A 576 -20.13 -9.71 -20.29
CA VAL A 576 -20.47 -10.03 -21.70
C VAL A 576 -21.54 -11.12 -21.75
N ALA A 577 -21.42 -12.17 -20.95
CA ALA A 577 -22.40 -13.26 -20.91
C ALA A 577 -23.76 -12.77 -20.41
N ALA A 578 -23.84 -12.15 -19.24
CA ALA A 578 -25.08 -11.72 -18.61
C ALA A 578 -25.81 -10.65 -19.44
N ALA A 579 -25.12 -9.57 -19.82
CA ALA A 579 -25.72 -8.48 -20.61
C ALA A 579 -26.24 -8.96 -21.97
N SER A 580 -25.50 -9.86 -22.63
CA SER A 580 -25.95 -10.43 -23.91
C SER A 580 -27.21 -11.26 -23.78
N LEU A 581 -27.43 -11.95 -22.64
CA LEU A 581 -28.62 -12.76 -22.41
C LEU A 581 -29.81 -11.90 -22.00
N VAL A 582 -29.61 -10.85 -21.20
CA VAL A 582 -30.66 -9.87 -20.85
C VAL A 582 -31.18 -9.15 -22.09
N SER A 583 -30.30 -8.80 -23.03
CA SER A 583 -30.67 -8.05 -24.26
C SER A 583 -31.40 -8.90 -25.30
N ARG A 584 -31.48 -10.21 -25.15
CA ARG A 584 -32.20 -11.07 -26.11
C ARG A 584 -33.72 -10.85 -25.96
N PRO A 585 -34.47 -10.57 -27.05
CA PRO A 585 -35.90 -10.55 -26.96
C PRO A 585 -36.42 -11.91 -26.49
N GLY A 586 -37.28 -11.90 -25.49
CA GLY A 586 -37.89 -13.13 -24.98
C GLY A 586 -38.50 -13.90 -26.15
N GLN A 587 -38.11 -15.14 -26.34
CA GLN A 587 -38.86 -16.04 -27.20
C GLN A 587 -40.23 -16.29 -26.51
N SER A 588 -41.16 -15.40 -26.72
CA SER A 588 -42.56 -15.71 -26.52
C SER A 588 -42.90 -16.84 -27.50
N GLY A 589 -42.99 -18.05 -26.94
CA GLY A 589 -43.40 -19.22 -27.72
C GLY A 589 -44.79 -19.02 -28.29
N ARG A 590 -44.89 -18.45 -29.47
CA ARG A 590 -45.98 -18.71 -30.38
C ARG A 590 -45.71 -20.04 -31.03
N ALA A 591 -46.36 -21.05 -30.50
CA ALA A 591 -46.54 -22.29 -31.23
C ALA A 591 -47.17 -21.93 -32.60
N MET A 592 -46.39 -22.06 -33.67
CA MET A 592 -46.98 -22.10 -35.02
C MET A 592 -47.70 -23.44 -35.14
N MET A 593 -49.04 -23.40 -34.95
CA MET A 593 -49.87 -24.49 -35.44
C MET A 593 -49.72 -24.51 -36.97
N GLY A 594 -48.93 -25.45 -37.46
CA GLY A 594 -48.90 -25.81 -38.87
C GLY A 594 -50.24 -26.45 -39.20
N SER A 595 -51.09 -25.76 -39.95
CA SER A 595 -52.21 -26.37 -40.60
C SER A 595 -51.69 -27.29 -41.71
N ALA A 596 -51.84 -28.60 -41.54
CA ALA A 596 -51.76 -29.53 -42.64
C ALA A 596 -52.87 -29.22 -43.64
N ARG A 597 -52.49 -29.03 -44.90
CA ARG A 597 -53.23 -29.40 -46.10
C ARG A 597 -52.25 -29.95 -47.13
#